data_b3334857b540ab1176e483482095f529
#
_entry.id   b3334857b540ab1176e483482095f529
#
_cell.length_a   1.000
_cell.length_b   1.000
_cell.length_c   1.000
_cell.angle_alpha   90.00
_cell.angle_beta   90.00
_cell.angle_gamma   90.00
#
_symmetry.space_group_name_H-M   'P 1'
#
loop_
_entity.id
_entity.type
_entity.pdbx_description
1 polymer ?
#
loop_
_entity_poly.entity_id
_entity_poly.type
_entity_poly.pdbx_seq_one_letter_code
_entity_poly.pdbx_strand_id
1 'polypeptide(L)'
;MALLAAKPPMGWNAWNYFGPGKINETVVRETADAMVEQGFRDAGYVYVSVDDCWMSVERDANGDLQADPVKFPSGMKALGDYIHERGLKFGLYAGAGVLTYAGRAGSYGYERQDARKFAEWGVDLLKYDFGYVAPGTNAPELFRRMGQALRESGREILFSGCLGRTSVTEWMRSTGAGMWRLSGDITDQWSSIVSVAKNAMTVAPFSGPGGWNDPDMMVIGLDGEGWASGVGWMKEEDVCKGCTDNEYSAHFSLWCMLAAPLLMGHDVRKTRPELATILQNAELIAINQDELGIQGYTLPPMSNGDTILAKPLKNGDIAFCLLNEGDSPKKMILSWQYCGWEMTDRVRLRDVVNHTDMGEYVHGMYALVEPHSARVFRATRL
;
A
#
# COMPACT_ATOMS: atom_id res chain seq x y z
N MET A 1 25.03 -3.17 3.38
CA MET A 1 23.75 -3.91 3.27
C MET A 1 22.84 -3.18 2.28
N ALA A 2 22.11 -3.91 1.48
CA ALA A 2 21.10 -3.30 0.60
C ALA A 2 19.98 -2.69 1.44
N LEU A 3 19.40 -1.59 0.98
CA LEU A 3 18.29 -0.93 1.67
C LEU A 3 17.02 -1.78 1.49
N LEU A 4 16.41 -2.27 2.58
CA LEU A 4 15.25 -3.16 2.54
C LEU A 4 14.05 -2.60 1.77
N ALA A 5 13.79 -1.32 1.90
CA ALA A 5 12.73 -0.60 1.19
C ALA A 5 13.33 0.40 0.19
N ALA A 6 14.23 -0.03 -0.68
CA ALA A 6 14.82 0.83 -1.72
C ALA A 6 13.76 1.38 -2.68
N LYS A 7 12.71 0.60 -2.93
CA LYS A 7 11.51 0.94 -3.71
C LYS A 7 10.26 0.69 -2.86
N PRO A 8 9.11 1.29 -3.20
CA PRO A 8 7.86 1.00 -2.50
C PRO A 8 7.56 -0.51 -2.51
N PRO A 9 7.24 -1.13 -1.36
CA PRO A 9 6.88 -2.55 -1.31
C PRO A 9 5.64 -2.87 -2.13
N MET A 10 5.63 -4.04 -2.79
CA MET A 10 4.49 -4.54 -3.55
C MET A 10 4.13 -5.95 -3.08
N GLY A 11 2.83 -6.22 -2.92
CA GLY A 11 2.38 -7.53 -2.46
C GLY A 11 0.87 -7.60 -2.24
N TRP A 12 0.49 -8.48 -1.33
CA TRP A 12 -0.87 -8.72 -0.90
C TRP A 12 -0.96 -8.77 0.63
N ASN A 13 -2.08 -8.31 1.17
CA ASN A 13 -2.41 -8.43 2.58
C ASN A 13 -3.85 -8.94 2.75
N ALA A 14 -4.05 -9.84 3.69
CA ALA A 14 -5.28 -10.58 3.89
C ALA A 14 -6.47 -9.76 4.42
N TRP A 15 -6.22 -8.61 5.08
CA TRP A 15 -7.22 -7.98 5.94
C TRP A 15 -8.46 -7.49 5.21
N ASN A 16 -8.28 -6.72 4.15
CA ASN A 16 -9.38 -5.99 3.52
C ASN A 16 -10.50 -6.89 3.00
N TYR A 17 -10.17 -8.08 2.50
CA TYR A 17 -11.20 -9.03 2.04
C TYR A 17 -11.60 -10.02 3.14
N PHE A 18 -10.62 -10.66 3.79
CA PHE A 18 -10.88 -11.81 4.66
C PHE A 18 -11.21 -11.43 6.11
N GLY A 19 -10.71 -10.28 6.59
CA GLY A 19 -10.92 -9.84 7.98
C GLY A 19 -10.56 -10.89 9.02
N PRO A 20 -11.10 -10.79 10.23
CA PRO A 20 -10.74 -11.70 11.34
C PRO A 20 -11.30 -13.12 11.18
N GLY A 21 -12.36 -13.30 10.40
CA GLY A 21 -13.14 -14.54 10.37
C GLY A 21 -12.82 -15.51 9.25
N LYS A 22 -12.37 -15.02 8.09
CA LYS A 22 -12.26 -15.84 6.88
C LYS A 22 -10.83 -16.26 6.53
N ILE A 23 -9.81 -15.67 7.18
CA ILE A 23 -8.41 -15.99 6.92
C ILE A 23 -8.02 -17.35 7.53
N ASN A 24 -7.33 -18.18 6.76
CA ASN A 24 -6.75 -19.45 7.20
C ASN A 24 -5.59 -19.85 6.28
N GLU A 25 -4.87 -20.92 6.65
CA GLU A 25 -3.70 -21.42 5.93
C GLU A 25 -3.98 -21.76 4.46
N THR A 26 -5.11 -22.40 4.18
CA THR A 26 -5.51 -22.78 2.82
C THR A 26 -5.68 -21.54 1.94
N VAL A 27 -6.40 -20.53 2.43
CA VAL A 27 -6.57 -19.24 1.72
C VAL A 27 -5.23 -18.61 1.39
N VAL A 28 -4.29 -18.57 2.34
CA VAL A 28 -2.97 -17.94 2.11
C VAL A 28 -2.15 -18.72 1.09
N ARG A 29 -2.15 -20.06 1.16
CA ARG A 29 -1.44 -20.91 0.19
C ARG A 29 -2.02 -20.74 -1.22
N GLU A 30 -3.32 -20.84 -1.37
CA GLU A 30 -4.00 -20.65 -2.66
C GLU A 30 -3.80 -19.23 -3.22
N THR A 31 -3.75 -18.20 -2.34
CA THR A 31 -3.43 -16.84 -2.76
C THR A 31 -2.00 -16.74 -3.28
N ALA A 32 -1.02 -17.35 -2.60
CA ALA A 32 0.36 -17.39 -3.07
C ALA A 32 0.49 -18.09 -4.43
N ASP A 33 -0.23 -19.20 -4.63
CA ASP A 33 -0.31 -19.91 -5.91
C ASP A 33 -0.90 -19.00 -7.01
N ALA A 34 -2.04 -18.36 -6.72
CA ALA A 34 -2.71 -17.45 -7.65
C ALA A 34 -1.85 -16.24 -8.03
N MET A 35 -1.08 -15.68 -7.08
CA MET A 35 -0.14 -14.59 -7.38
C MET A 35 0.94 -15.00 -8.39
N VAL A 36 1.38 -16.25 -8.37
CA VAL A 36 2.34 -16.80 -9.35
C VAL A 36 1.64 -17.09 -10.67
N GLU A 37 0.53 -17.83 -10.63
CA GLU A 37 -0.19 -18.30 -11.82
C GLU A 37 -0.77 -17.16 -12.66
N GLN A 38 -1.24 -16.09 -12.01
CA GLN A 38 -1.79 -14.91 -12.68
C GLN A 38 -0.73 -13.84 -13.04
N GLY A 39 0.57 -14.10 -12.78
CA GLY A 39 1.66 -13.20 -13.15
C GLY A 39 1.88 -12.01 -12.21
N PHE A 40 1.19 -11.91 -11.08
CA PHE A 40 1.38 -10.81 -10.13
C PHE A 40 2.80 -10.80 -9.54
N ARG A 41 3.35 -11.97 -9.19
CA ARG A 41 4.76 -12.07 -8.76
C ARG A 41 5.70 -11.45 -9.79
N ASP A 42 5.52 -11.77 -11.06
CA ASP A 42 6.39 -11.31 -12.14
C ASP A 42 6.18 -9.81 -12.46
N ALA A 43 5.01 -9.27 -12.13
CA ALA A 43 4.74 -7.83 -12.14
C ALA A 43 5.37 -7.08 -10.94
N GLY A 44 5.93 -7.80 -9.94
CA GLY A 44 6.63 -7.22 -8.80
C GLY A 44 5.92 -7.35 -7.45
N TYR A 45 4.71 -7.94 -7.38
CA TYR A 45 3.99 -8.19 -6.13
C TYR A 45 4.57 -9.41 -5.42
N VAL A 46 5.54 -9.18 -4.54
CA VAL A 46 6.31 -10.28 -3.94
C VAL A 46 5.92 -10.61 -2.50
N TYR A 47 5.30 -9.69 -1.75
CA TYR A 47 4.91 -9.95 -0.36
C TYR A 47 3.55 -10.63 -0.28
N VAL A 48 3.45 -11.68 0.54
CA VAL A 48 2.20 -12.34 0.96
C VAL A 48 2.07 -12.16 2.46
N SER A 49 1.20 -11.25 2.89
CA SER A 49 1.10 -10.85 4.29
C SER A 49 -0.18 -11.34 4.94
N VAL A 50 -0.04 -12.06 6.05
CA VAL A 50 -1.15 -12.45 6.92
C VAL A 50 -1.31 -11.38 7.99
N ASP A 51 -2.47 -10.74 8.00
CA ASP A 51 -2.80 -9.67 8.96
C ASP A 51 -3.27 -10.25 10.30
N ASP A 52 -3.93 -9.47 11.16
CA ASP A 52 -4.38 -9.90 12.49
C ASP A 52 -5.16 -11.23 12.46
N CYS A 53 -5.25 -11.88 13.58
CA CYS A 53 -5.94 -13.16 13.78
C CYS A 53 -5.24 -14.42 13.22
N TRP A 54 -3.95 -14.34 12.85
CA TRP A 54 -3.16 -15.54 12.59
C TRP A 54 -2.73 -16.23 13.90
N MET A 55 -2.55 -15.45 14.97
CA MET A 55 -2.08 -15.91 16.26
C MET A 55 -3.25 -16.37 17.18
N SER A 56 -2.92 -17.22 18.12
CA SER A 56 -3.78 -17.62 19.23
C SER A 56 -4.07 -16.43 20.17
N VAL A 57 -5.10 -16.56 21.00
CA VAL A 57 -5.44 -15.56 22.03
C VAL A 57 -4.34 -15.47 23.08
N GLU A 58 -3.75 -16.62 23.45
CA GLU A 58 -2.73 -16.72 24.48
C GLU A 58 -1.39 -17.15 23.90
N ARG A 59 -0.32 -16.77 24.58
CA ARG A 59 1.03 -17.26 24.34
C ARG A 59 1.20 -18.69 24.88
N ASP A 60 2.21 -19.40 24.43
CA ASP A 60 2.55 -20.71 24.96
C ASP A 60 3.19 -20.63 26.37
N ALA A 61 3.52 -21.80 26.97
CA ALA A 61 4.14 -21.85 28.29
C ALA A 61 5.51 -21.18 28.39
N ASN A 62 6.18 -20.93 27.26
CA ASN A 62 7.46 -20.23 27.18
C ASN A 62 7.27 -18.73 26.93
N GLY A 63 6.05 -18.28 26.75
CA GLY A 63 5.71 -16.91 26.39
C GLY A 63 5.83 -16.64 24.89
N ASP A 64 5.99 -17.63 24.03
CA ASP A 64 6.07 -17.45 22.58
C ASP A 64 4.68 -17.26 21.96
N LEU A 65 4.63 -16.42 20.90
CA LEU A 65 3.46 -16.36 20.03
C LEU A 65 3.23 -17.72 19.35
N GLN A 66 1.97 -18.12 19.24
CA GLN A 66 1.54 -19.34 18.58
C GLN A 66 0.60 -19.03 17.42
N ALA A 67 0.68 -19.82 16.36
CA ALA A 67 -0.36 -19.84 15.35
C ALA A 67 -1.70 -20.31 15.94
N ASP A 68 -2.82 -19.78 15.46
CA ASP A 68 -4.13 -20.33 15.75
C ASP A 68 -4.19 -21.76 15.17
N PRO A 69 -4.34 -22.81 16.02
CA PRO A 69 -4.20 -24.21 15.59
C PRO A 69 -5.33 -24.67 14.66
N VAL A 70 -6.45 -23.95 14.62
CA VAL A 70 -7.58 -24.25 13.73
C VAL A 70 -7.37 -23.58 12.36
N LYS A 71 -6.90 -22.34 12.36
CA LYS A 71 -6.70 -21.58 11.13
C LYS A 71 -5.39 -21.90 10.43
N PHE A 72 -4.33 -22.17 11.19
CA PHE A 72 -2.96 -22.40 10.71
C PHE A 72 -2.35 -23.65 11.34
N PRO A 73 -2.92 -24.85 11.06
CA PRO A 73 -2.54 -26.09 11.72
C PRO A 73 -1.09 -26.52 11.48
N SER A 74 -0.47 -26.13 10.35
CA SER A 74 0.94 -26.42 10.03
C SER A 74 1.91 -25.43 10.70
N GLY A 75 1.41 -24.34 11.27
CA GLY A 75 2.21 -23.28 11.88
C GLY A 75 2.85 -22.31 10.89
N MET A 76 3.35 -21.17 11.41
CA MET A 76 3.85 -20.07 10.59
C MET A 76 5.14 -20.41 9.84
N LYS A 77 6.01 -21.26 10.40
CA LYS A 77 7.24 -21.69 9.71
C LYS A 77 6.94 -22.44 8.42
N ALA A 78 6.05 -23.44 8.47
CA ALA A 78 5.67 -24.23 7.31
C ALA A 78 4.95 -23.38 6.24
N LEU A 79 4.16 -22.41 6.67
CA LEU A 79 3.51 -21.44 5.76
C LEU A 79 4.54 -20.51 5.09
N GLY A 80 5.51 -20.01 5.86
CA GLY A 80 6.59 -19.16 5.34
C GLY A 80 7.45 -19.91 4.31
N ASP A 81 7.83 -21.17 4.60
CA ASP A 81 8.59 -22.02 3.67
C ASP A 81 7.80 -22.23 2.37
N TYR A 82 6.49 -22.50 2.45
CA TYR A 82 5.62 -22.67 1.28
C TYR A 82 5.58 -21.41 0.38
N ILE A 83 5.53 -20.23 1.00
CA ILE A 83 5.55 -18.94 0.29
C ILE A 83 6.90 -18.72 -0.39
N HIS A 84 8.00 -19.00 0.33
CA HIS A 84 9.37 -18.86 -0.19
C HIS A 84 9.66 -19.80 -1.37
N GLU A 85 9.16 -21.04 -1.36
CA GLU A 85 9.28 -21.99 -2.47
C GLU A 85 8.67 -21.46 -3.78
N ARG A 86 7.77 -20.49 -3.71
CA ARG A 86 7.14 -19.79 -4.85
C ARG A 86 7.89 -18.54 -5.30
N GLY A 87 9.03 -18.26 -4.68
CA GLY A 87 9.79 -17.02 -4.92
C GLY A 87 9.11 -15.77 -4.37
N LEU A 88 8.18 -15.93 -3.42
CA LEU A 88 7.48 -14.85 -2.73
C LEU A 88 8.09 -14.61 -1.35
N LYS A 89 7.70 -13.56 -0.67
CA LYS A 89 8.15 -13.14 0.66
C LYS A 89 7.01 -13.19 1.65
N PHE A 90 7.30 -13.66 2.86
CA PHE A 90 6.32 -13.88 3.90
C PHE A 90 6.18 -12.66 4.82
N GLY A 91 4.96 -12.12 4.96
CA GLY A 91 4.62 -11.04 5.88
C GLY A 91 3.71 -11.50 7.03
N LEU A 92 3.91 -10.92 8.21
CA LEU A 92 3.03 -11.11 9.37
C LEU A 92 2.64 -9.78 10.00
N TYR A 93 1.61 -9.85 10.85
CA TYR A 93 1.12 -8.75 11.68
C TYR A 93 1.44 -8.99 13.15
N ALA A 94 1.66 -7.92 13.93
CA ALA A 94 1.69 -7.95 15.39
C ALA A 94 1.17 -6.61 15.96
N GLY A 95 0.73 -6.64 17.22
CA GLY A 95 0.27 -5.45 17.94
C GLY A 95 1.29 -4.93 18.94
N ALA A 96 1.45 -3.61 19.04
CA ALA A 96 2.36 -2.95 19.96
C ALA A 96 1.87 -2.96 21.43
N GLY A 97 0.59 -3.23 21.65
CA GLY A 97 -0.02 -3.32 22.97
C GLY A 97 0.02 -4.72 23.56
N VAL A 98 -0.71 -4.89 24.65
CA VAL A 98 -0.88 -6.20 25.32
C VAL A 98 -1.74 -7.16 24.51
N LEU A 99 -2.66 -6.61 23.70
CA LEU A 99 -3.50 -7.35 22.74
C LEU A 99 -3.44 -6.66 21.37
N THR A 100 -3.81 -7.38 20.31
CA THR A 100 -4.12 -6.84 19.00
C THR A 100 -5.54 -6.25 18.99
N TYR A 101 -5.91 -5.51 17.92
CA TYR A 101 -7.28 -4.98 17.79
C TYR A 101 -8.36 -6.08 17.80
N ALA A 102 -8.04 -7.28 17.30
CA ALA A 102 -8.94 -8.43 17.35
C ALA A 102 -8.84 -9.26 18.65
N GLY A 103 -8.19 -8.73 19.70
CA GLY A 103 -8.09 -9.38 21.00
C GLY A 103 -7.16 -10.60 21.06
N ARG A 104 -6.16 -10.65 20.19
CA ARG A 104 -5.11 -11.69 20.17
C ARG A 104 -3.89 -11.24 20.97
N ALA A 105 -2.95 -12.14 21.24
CA ALA A 105 -1.73 -11.81 21.97
C ALA A 105 -0.93 -10.70 21.25
N GLY A 106 -0.66 -9.59 21.94
CA GLY A 106 0.19 -8.49 21.47
C GLY A 106 1.64 -8.65 21.93
N SER A 107 2.53 -7.76 21.42
CA SER A 107 3.97 -7.86 21.63
C SER A 107 4.52 -7.01 22.77
N TYR A 108 3.68 -6.27 23.50
CA TYR A 108 4.14 -5.39 24.57
C TYR A 108 4.94 -6.16 25.64
N GLY A 109 6.24 -5.81 25.78
CA GLY A 109 7.17 -6.47 26.69
C GLY A 109 7.81 -7.74 26.14
N TYR A 110 7.40 -8.22 24.96
CA TYR A 110 7.90 -9.43 24.30
C TYR A 110 8.62 -9.11 22.97
N GLU A 111 8.90 -7.86 22.65
CA GLU A 111 9.35 -7.41 21.32
C GLU A 111 10.59 -8.20 20.84
N ARG A 112 11.57 -8.44 21.74
CA ARG A 112 12.78 -9.20 21.40
C ARG A 112 12.52 -10.69 21.20
N GLN A 113 11.62 -11.27 21.99
CA GLN A 113 11.24 -12.68 21.89
C GLN A 113 10.47 -12.92 20.60
N ASP A 114 9.49 -12.07 20.30
CA ASP A 114 8.68 -12.15 19.09
C ASP A 114 9.52 -11.91 17.83
N ALA A 115 10.43 -10.94 17.84
CA ALA A 115 11.33 -10.68 16.71
C ALA A 115 12.22 -11.88 16.38
N ARG A 116 12.76 -12.59 17.40
CA ARG A 116 13.48 -13.86 17.19
C ARG A 116 12.58 -14.92 16.57
N LYS A 117 11.34 -15.05 17.08
CA LYS A 117 10.37 -16.02 16.56
C LYS A 117 9.99 -15.71 15.10
N PHE A 118 9.78 -14.44 14.75
CA PHE A 118 9.56 -14.02 13.36
C PHE A 118 10.76 -14.37 12.45
N ALA A 119 11.99 -14.18 12.94
CA ALA A 119 13.20 -14.57 12.20
C ALA A 119 13.28 -16.10 12.01
N GLU A 120 12.97 -16.90 13.03
CA GLU A 120 12.90 -18.38 12.96
C GLU A 120 11.86 -18.86 11.94
N TRP A 121 10.73 -18.19 11.83
CA TRP A 121 9.67 -18.51 10.87
C TRP A 121 9.94 -18.00 9.45
N GLY A 122 11.03 -17.24 9.25
CA GLY A 122 11.39 -16.72 7.95
C GLY A 122 10.56 -15.51 7.52
N VAL A 123 10.03 -14.73 8.45
CA VAL A 123 9.28 -13.51 8.14
C VAL A 123 10.16 -12.48 7.43
N ASP A 124 9.64 -11.87 6.36
CA ASP A 124 10.32 -10.85 5.55
C ASP A 124 9.71 -9.44 5.74
N LEU A 125 8.46 -9.37 6.23
CA LEU A 125 7.76 -8.13 6.51
C LEU A 125 6.97 -8.26 7.81
N LEU A 126 7.06 -7.27 8.69
CA LEU A 126 6.23 -7.16 9.89
C LEU A 126 5.40 -5.87 9.85
N LYS A 127 4.06 -6.01 9.79
CA LYS A 127 3.12 -4.92 10.08
C LYS A 127 2.93 -4.86 11.60
N TYR A 128 3.19 -3.69 12.19
CA TYR A 128 3.15 -3.48 13.64
C TYR A 128 2.18 -2.37 14.00
N ASP A 129 1.10 -2.72 14.66
CA ASP A 129 -0.05 -1.88 14.86
C ASP A 129 -0.16 -1.34 16.29
N PHE A 130 -0.65 -0.10 16.45
CA PHE A 130 -0.72 0.60 17.73
C PHE A 130 -2.09 0.42 18.38
N GLY A 131 -2.41 -0.78 18.82
CA GLY A 131 -3.65 -1.11 19.51
C GLY A 131 -3.43 -1.53 20.96
N TYR A 132 -4.47 -1.39 21.81
CA TYR A 132 -4.51 -1.84 23.20
C TYR A 132 -3.30 -1.42 24.05
N VAL A 133 -2.92 -0.17 23.91
CA VAL A 133 -1.87 0.49 24.70
C VAL A 133 -2.49 1.38 25.79
N ALA A 134 -1.80 1.52 26.91
CA ALA A 134 -2.27 2.41 27.99
C ALA A 134 -2.35 3.87 27.52
N PRO A 135 -3.32 4.66 28.00
CA PRO A 135 -3.34 6.09 27.72
C PRO A 135 -2.03 6.78 28.10
N GLY A 136 -1.55 7.68 27.22
CA GLY A 136 -0.27 8.38 27.41
C GLY A 136 0.98 7.60 27.05
N THR A 137 0.82 6.38 26.47
CA THR A 137 1.96 5.58 25.98
C THR A 137 2.72 6.33 24.89
N ASN A 138 4.06 6.34 25.01
CA ASN A 138 4.96 6.93 24.02
C ASN A 138 5.04 6.01 22.78
N ALA A 139 4.27 6.33 21.73
CA ALA A 139 4.26 5.56 20.50
C ALA A 139 5.65 5.43 19.83
N PRO A 140 6.43 6.52 19.63
CA PRO A 140 7.79 6.42 19.10
C PRO A 140 8.68 5.42 19.85
N GLU A 141 8.54 5.33 21.17
CA GLU A 141 9.31 4.39 21.99
C GLU A 141 8.92 2.93 21.70
N LEU A 142 7.63 2.61 21.61
CA LEU A 142 7.19 1.25 21.30
C LEU A 142 7.65 0.78 19.92
N PHE A 143 7.48 1.64 18.91
CA PHE A 143 7.94 1.33 17.55
C PHE A 143 9.48 1.20 17.49
N ARG A 144 10.22 2.04 18.23
CA ARG A 144 11.68 1.95 18.31
C ARG A 144 12.13 0.63 18.95
N ARG A 145 11.46 0.16 20.02
CA ARG A 145 11.75 -1.12 20.69
C ARG A 145 11.58 -2.29 19.73
N MET A 146 10.47 -2.37 18.99
CA MET A 146 10.27 -3.42 18.01
C MET A 146 11.26 -3.29 16.84
N GLY A 147 11.47 -2.10 16.29
CA GLY A 147 12.43 -1.89 15.20
C GLY A 147 13.87 -2.28 15.61
N GLN A 148 14.28 -2.05 16.87
CA GLN A 148 15.55 -2.52 17.39
C GLN A 148 15.57 -4.04 17.52
N ALA A 149 14.49 -4.65 18.05
CA ALA A 149 14.39 -6.09 18.21
C ALA A 149 14.48 -6.82 16.86
N LEU A 150 13.84 -6.28 15.82
CA LEU A 150 13.92 -6.82 14.45
C LEU A 150 15.37 -6.77 13.91
N ARG A 151 16.09 -5.67 14.09
CA ARG A 151 17.50 -5.57 13.69
C ARG A 151 18.40 -6.55 14.43
N GLU A 152 18.12 -6.83 15.71
CA GLU A 152 18.86 -7.76 16.56
C GLU A 152 18.48 -9.23 16.32
N SER A 153 17.41 -9.52 15.57
CA SER A 153 16.92 -10.88 15.33
C SER A 153 17.80 -11.74 14.42
N GLY A 154 18.74 -11.11 13.69
CA GLY A 154 19.64 -11.78 12.74
C GLY A 154 19.03 -11.98 11.34
N ARG A 155 17.79 -11.55 11.09
CA ARG A 155 17.12 -11.58 9.78
C ARG A 155 16.74 -10.18 9.31
N GLU A 156 16.86 -9.93 8.02
CA GLU A 156 16.35 -8.70 7.41
C GLU A 156 14.83 -8.78 7.29
N ILE A 157 14.11 -8.00 8.12
CA ILE A 157 12.66 -7.94 8.15
C ILE A 157 12.23 -6.50 7.88
N LEU A 158 11.46 -6.30 6.80
CA LEU A 158 10.87 -5.00 6.48
C LEU A 158 9.86 -4.61 7.56
N PHE A 159 10.10 -3.49 8.22
CA PHE A 159 9.24 -3.01 9.29
C PHE A 159 8.21 -2.02 8.75
N SER A 160 6.93 -2.36 8.90
CA SER A 160 5.78 -1.52 8.54
C SER A 160 5.08 -1.01 9.80
N GLY A 161 5.19 0.30 10.06
CA GLY A 161 4.56 0.92 11.23
C GLY A 161 3.12 1.34 10.96
N CYS A 162 2.17 0.89 11.79
CA CYS A 162 0.75 1.23 11.62
C CYS A 162 0.25 2.06 12.82
N LEU A 163 0.04 3.36 12.59
CA LEU A 163 -0.55 4.31 13.56
C LEU A 163 -1.32 5.43 12.85
N GLY A 164 -2.07 5.17 11.87
CA GLY A 164 -3.14 5.92 11.21
C GLY A 164 -3.19 7.45 11.32
N ARG A 165 -2.03 8.15 11.27
CA ARG A 165 -1.97 9.63 11.31
C ARG A 165 -0.74 10.17 10.59
N THR A 166 -0.84 11.33 9.96
CA THR A 166 0.26 11.95 9.19
C THR A 166 1.46 12.36 10.03
N SER A 167 1.27 12.69 11.31
CA SER A 167 2.37 13.08 12.22
C SER A 167 3.40 11.97 12.47
N VAL A 168 3.12 10.72 12.11
CA VAL A 168 4.10 9.62 12.21
C VAL A 168 5.30 9.82 11.27
N THR A 169 5.14 10.57 10.19
CA THR A 169 6.20 10.85 9.21
C THR A 169 7.44 11.51 9.83
N GLU A 170 7.24 12.29 10.90
CA GLU A 170 8.33 13.02 11.57
C GLU A 170 9.30 12.09 12.32
N TRP A 171 8.86 10.90 12.72
CA TRP A 171 9.66 10.03 13.59
C TRP A 171 9.72 8.55 13.17
N MET A 172 8.74 8.03 12.39
CA MET A 172 8.63 6.60 12.11
C MET A 172 9.87 6.02 11.42
N ARG A 173 10.47 6.76 10.47
CA ARG A 173 11.72 6.35 9.82
C ARG A 173 12.84 6.11 10.85
N SER A 174 12.92 6.90 11.94
CA SER A 174 13.95 6.77 12.97
C SER A 174 13.82 5.48 13.79
N THR A 175 12.66 4.83 13.77
CA THR A 175 12.45 3.54 14.43
C THR A 175 13.00 2.36 13.62
N GLY A 176 13.35 2.59 12.36
CA GLY A 176 13.78 1.57 11.40
C GLY A 176 12.64 1.09 10.49
N ALA A 177 11.47 1.74 10.55
CA ALA A 177 10.38 1.43 9.64
C ALA A 177 10.72 1.84 8.20
N GLY A 178 10.43 0.95 7.25
CA GLY A 178 10.57 1.15 5.81
C GLY A 178 9.28 1.58 5.12
N MET A 179 8.15 1.56 5.82
CA MET A 179 6.87 2.14 5.41
C MET A 179 5.99 2.42 6.63
N TRP A 180 5.02 3.33 6.50
CA TRP A 180 4.14 3.71 7.62
C TRP A 180 2.78 4.25 7.18
N ARG A 181 1.73 3.80 7.86
CA ARG A 181 0.32 4.21 7.66
C ARG A 181 0.10 5.65 8.07
N LEU A 182 -0.61 6.38 7.23
CA LEU A 182 -0.87 7.82 7.35
C LEU A 182 -2.28 8.17 7.82
N SER A 183 -3.22 7.24 7.72
CA SER A 183 -4.65 7.48 7.96
C SER A 183 -5.29 6.27 8.65
N GLY A 184 -6.52 6.40 9.10
CA GLY A 184 -7.40 5.28 9.43
C GLY A 184 -7.58 4.35 8.22
N ASP A 185 -8.27 3.23 8.45
CA ASP A 185 -8.43 2.20 7.44
C ASP A 185 -9.26 2.70 6.24
N ILE A 186 -8.78 2.36 5.04
CA ILE A 186 -9.48 2.61 3.79
C ILE A 186 -10.71 1.72 3.69
N THR A 187 -11.77 2.24 3.09
CA THR A 187 -12.97 1.49 2.73
C THR A 187 -13.18 1.48 1.22
N ASP A 188 -13.98 0.52 0.72
CA ASP A 188 -14.26 0.34 -0.71
C ASP A 188 -15.28 1.37 -1.22
N GLN A 189 -14.88 2.65 -1.12
CA GLN A 189 -15.66 3.83 -1.54
C GLN A 189 -14.74 4.89 -2.14
N TRP A 190 -15.20 5.56 -3.18
CA TRP A 190 -14.45 6.64 -3.83
C TRP A 190 -14.01 7.73 -2.86
N SER A 191 -14.92 8.17 -1.99
CA SER A 191 -14.62 9.21 -0.99
C SER A 191 -13.52 8.82 -0.03
N SER A 192 -13.45 7.54 0.36
CA SER A 192 -12.37 7.00 1.21
C SER A 192 -11.05 6.98 0.47
N ILE A 193 -11.02 6.49 -0.78
CA ILE A 193 -9.82 6.48 -1.64
C ILE A 193 -9.24 7.90 -1.76
N VAL A 194 -10.08 8.87 -2.11
CA VAL A 194 -9.65 10.28 -2.26
C VAL A 194 -9.15 10.85 -0.93
N SER A 195 -9.84 10.58 0.17
CA SER A 195 -9.47 11.09 1.49
C SER A 195 -8.09 10.62 1.94
N VAL A 196 -7.80 9.31 1.83
CA VAL A 196 -6.48 8.76 2.24
C VAL A 196 -5.37 9.19 1.29
N ALA A 197 -5.65 9.31 -0.01
CA ALA A 197 -4.70 9.85 -0.99
C ALA A 197 -4.33 11.31 -0.67
N LYS A 198 -5.31 12.15 -0.34
CA LYS A 198 -5.08 13.55 0.06
C LYS A 198 -4.22 13.66 1.33
N ASN A 199 -4.41 12.80 2.31
CA ASN A 199 -3.53 12.76 3.48
C ASN A 199 -2.07 12.49 3.05
N ALA A 200 -1.84 11.55 2.15
CA ALA A 200 -0.49 11.24 1.64
C ALA A 200 0.11 12.41 0.85
N MET A 201 -0.69 13.15 0.09
CA MET A 201 -0.23 14.33 -0.66
C MET A 201 0.36 15.42 0.25
N THR A 202 -0.17 15.55 1.49
CA THR A 202 0.30 16.58 2.44
C THR A 202 1.68 16.32 3.01
N VAL A 203 2.19 15.09 2.92
CA VAL A 203 3.43 14.63 3.56
C VAL A 203 4.47 14.08 2.56
N ALA A 204 4.37 14.48 1.29
CA ALA A 204 5.25 14.01 0.22
C ALA A 204 6.75 14.09 0.55
N PRO A 205 7.30 15.16 1.19
CA PRO A 205 8.73 15.26 1.48
C PRO A 205 9.31 14.19 2.40
N PHE A 206 8.46 13.46 3.14
CA PHE A 206 8.90 12.42 4.07
C PHE A 206 9.07 11.04 3.42
N SER A 207 8.52 10.86 2.21
CA SER A 207 8.60 9.60 1.45
C SER A 207 9.89 9.53 0.62
N GLY A 208 10.46 8.33 0.50
CA GLY A 208 11.62 8.09 -0.36
C GLY A 208 12.32 6.79 -0.02
N PRO A 209 13.44 6.48 -0.70
CA PRO A 209 14.16 5.23 -0.48
C PRO A 209 14.47 4.97 1.01
N GLY A 210 14.10 3.78 1.45
CA GLY A 210 14.21 3.37 2.86
C GLY A 210 13.06 3.78 3.77
N GLY A 211 12.02 4.43 3.23
CA GLY A 211 10.83 4.77 4.03
C GLY A 211 9.73 5.43 3.21
N TRP A 212 8.59 4.77 3.11
CA TRP A 212 7.50 5.13 2.22
C TRP A 212 6.23 5.49 2.99
N ASN A 213 5.60 6.57 2.57
CA ASN A 213 4.27 6.94 3.01
C ASN A 213 3.25 5.90 2.52
N ASP A 214 2.49 5.32 3.46
CA ASP A 214 1.50 4.28 3.18
C ASP A 214 0.09 4.83 3.40
N PRO A 215 -0.65 5.16 2.33
CA PRO A 215 -2.04 5.62 2.47
C PRO A 215 -3.01 4.49 2.83
N ASP A 216 -2.62 3.27 2.74
CA ASP A 216 -3.24 1.97 3.03
C ASP A 216 -3.19 1.00 1.85
N MET A 217 -3.60 -0.24 2.09
CA MET A 217 -3.78 -1.28 1.08
C MET A 217 -4.79 -0.84 0.02
N MET A 218 -4.63 -1.36 -1.19
CA MET A 218 -5.58 -1.09 -2.25
C MET A 218 -6.88 -1.89 -2.05
N VAL A 219 -8.02 -1.23 -2.25
CA VAL A 219 -9.36 -1.85 -2.24
C VAL A 219 -9.81 -2.31 -3.62
N ILE A 220 -8.93 -2.24 -4.62
CA ILE A 220 -9.19 -2.63 -6.01
C ILE A 220 -9.62 -4.09 -6.05
N GLY A 221 -10.83 -4.35 -6.55
CA GLY A 221 -11.40 -5.68 -6.69
C GLY A 221 -12.08 -6.24 -5.44
N LEU A 222 -12.39 -5.41 -4.45
CA LEU A 222 -13.31 -5.81 -3.39
C LEU A 222 -14.75 -5.89 -3.91
N ASP A 223 -15.12 -5.04 -4.85
CA ASP A 223 -16.45 -5.05 -5.53
C ASP A 223 -17.62 -5.05 -4.53
N GLY A 224 -17.50 -4.35 -3.40
CA GLY A 224 -18.48 -4.31 -2.32
C GLY A 224 -18.44 -5.53 -1.39
N GLU A 225 -17.50 -6.43 -1.58
CA GLU A 225 -17.32 -7.62 -0.73
C GLU A 225 -16.19 -7.38 0.30
N GLY A 226 -16.09 -8.28 1.28
CA GLY A 226 -15.00 -8.31 2.23
C GLY A 226 -15.13 -7.32 3.39
N TRP A 227 -14.13 -7.36 4.27
CA TRP A 227 -14.12 -6.63 5.54
C TRP A 227 -14.05 -5.11 5.34
N ALA A 228 -13.22 -4.63 4.42
CA ALA A 228 -13.10 -3.18 4.15
C ALA A 228 -14.34 -2.58 3.45
N SER A 229 -15.24 -3.41 2.91
CA SER A 229 -16.56 -2.98 2.46
C SER A 229 -17.60 -2.97 3.59
N GLY A 230 -17.26 -3.42 4.81
CA GLY A 230 -18.17 -3.47 5.95
C GLY A 230 -18.87 -4.82 6.14
N VAL A 231 -18.62 -5.80 5.27
CA VAL A 231 -19.29 -7.11 5.32
C VAL A 231 -18.95 -7.84 6.60
N GLY A 232 -19.98 -8.18 7.37
CA GLY A 232 -19.87 -8.96 8.60
C GLY A 232 -19.69 -8.14 9.89
N TRP A 233 -19.64 -6.78 9.82
CA TRP A 233 -19.54 -5.91 11.00
C TRP A 233 -20.33 -4.60 10.92
N MET A 234 -20.70 -4.15 9.72
CA MET A 234 -21.64 -3.05 9.53
C MET A 234 -23.07 -3.57 9.39
N LYS A 235 -24.05 -2.69 9.54
CA LYS A 235 -25.42 -2.98 9.16
C LYS A 235 -25.51 -3.12 7.64
N GLU A 236 -26.43 -3.93 7.14
CA GLU A 236 -26.57 -4.21 5.70
C GLU A 236 -26.75 -2.94 4.85
N GLU A 237 -27.49 -1.95 5.39
CA GLU A 237 -27.70 -0.65 4.72
C GLU A 237 -26.43 0.21 4.61
N ASP A 238 -25.44 -0.01 5.50
CA ASP A 238 -24.21 0.76 5.59
C ASP A 238 -23.02 0.09 4.85
N VAL A 239 -23.20 -1.14 4.36
CA VAL A 239 -22.18 -1.87 3.62
C VAL A 239 -21.86 -1.15 2.32
N CYS A 240 -20.58 -0.94 2.03
CA CYS A 240 -20.11 -0.32 0.80
C CYS A 240 -20.51 -1.14 -0.42
N LYS A 241 -20.98 -0.49 -1.47
CA LYS A 241 -21.38 -1.15 -2.72
C LYS A 241 -20.21 -1.47 -3.66
N GLY A 242 -19.02 -1.07 -3.28
CA GLY A 242 -17.81 -1.15 -4.09
C GLY A 242 -17.62 0.05 -5.01
N CYS A 243 -16.42 0.15 -5.55
CA CYS A 243 -16.07 1.15 -6.55
C CYS A 243 -16.26 0.60 -7.97
N THR A 244 -16.41 1.49 -8.93
CA THR A 244 -16.39 1.16 -10.37
C THR A 244 -14.97 0.88 -10.83
N ASP A 245 -14.81 0.22 -11.99
CA ASP A 245 -13.48 -0.02 -12.59
C ASP A 245 -12.72 1.27 -12.89
N ASN A 246 -13.45 2.34 -13.21
CA ASN A 246 -12.88 3.66 -13.41
C ASN A 246 -12.29 4.25 -12.12
N GLU A 247 -13.02 4.12 -11.00
CA GLU A 247 -12.53 4.53 -9.69
C GLU A 247 -11.35 3.65 -9.22
N TYR A 248 -11.37 2.34 -9.49
CA TYR A 248 -10.24 1.45 -9.23
C TYR A 248 -9.01 1.80 -10.07
N SER A 249 -9.19 2.17 -11.35
CA SER A 249 -8.09 2.65 -12.20
C SER A 249 -7.51 3.96 -11.68
N ALA A 250 -8.35 4.89 -11.23
CA ALA A 250 -7.92 6.13 -10.60
C ALA A 250 -7.19 5.87 -9.26
N HIS A 251 -7.68 4.94 -8.44
CA HIS A 251 -7.04 4.49 -7.21
C HIS A 251 -5.61 3.99 -7.48
N PHE A 252 -5.45 3.05 -8.44
CA PHE A 252 -4.13 2.54 -8.81
C PHE A 252 -3.19 3.64 -9.31
N SER A 253 -3.71 4.52 -10.17
CA SER A 253 -2.98 5.68 -10.68
C SER A 253 -2.45 6.59 -9.56
N LEU A 254 -3.30 6.89 -8.56
CA LEU A 254 -2.92 7.70 -7.41
C LEU A 254 -1.83 7.02 -6.57
N TRP A 255 -1.95 5.73 -6.24
CA TRP A 255 -0.93 4.99 -5.49
C TRP A 255 0.41 4.96 -6.24
N CYS A 256 0.37 4.81 -7.55
CA CYS A 256 1.59 4.85 -8.36
C CYS A 256 2.24 6.23 -8.36
N MET A 257 1.47 7.30 -8.50
CA MET A 257 1.99 8.67 -8.41
C MET A 257 2.54 9.02 -7.04
N LEU A 258 1.88 8.54 -5.98
CA LEU A 258 2.30 8.78 -4.59
C LEU A 258 3.52 7.94 -4.16
N ALA A 259 4.06 7.08 -5.03
CA ALA A 259 5.10 6.11 -4.66
C ALA A 259 4.70 5.32 -3.39
N ALA A 260 3.40 5.01 -3.28
CA ALA A 260 2.85 4.27 -2.16
C ALA A 260 3.18 2.78 -2.27
N PRO A 261 3.25 2.05 -1.16
CA PRO A 261 3.24 0.59 -1.19
C PRO A 261 2.03 0.07 -1.98
N LEU A 262 2.25 -0.84 -2.91
CA LEU A 262 1.18 -1.45 -3.72
C LEU A 262 0.79 -2.79 -3.10
N LEU A 263 -0.07 -2.75 -2.09
CA LEU A 263 -0.56 -3.94 -1.39
C LEU A 263 -2.00 -4.23 -1.80
N MET A 264 -2.21 -5.30 -2.56
CA MET A 264 -3.55 -5.77 -2.95
C MET A 264 -4.31 -6.24 -1.72
N GLY A 265 -5.59 -5.87 -1.60
CA GLY A 265 -6.45 -6.25 -0.48
C GLY A 265 -7.59 -7.19 -0.84
N HIS A 266 -7.78 -7.56 -2.11
CA HIS A 266 -8.86 -8.40 -2.60
C HIS A 266 -8.53 -9.91 -2.54
N ASP A 267 -9.50 -10.76 -2.86
CA ASP A 267 -9.29 -12.20 -3.06
C ASP A 267 -8.63 -12.45 -4.43
N VAL A 268 -7.29 -12.53 -4.46
CA VAL A 268 -6.51 -12.69 -5.69
C VAL A 268 -6.91 -13.93 -6.49
N ARG A 269 -7.44 -14.97 -5.85
CA ARG A 269 -7.91 -16.21 -6.50
C ARG A 269 -9.08 -15.95 -7.46
N LYS A 270 -9.76 -14.81 -7.29
CA LYS A 270 -10.95 -14.40 -8.04
C LYS A 270 -10.73 -13.12 -8.86
N THR A 271 -9.48 -12.72 -9.09
CA THR A 271 -9.20 -11.50 -9.84
C THR A 271 -9.79 -11.60 -11.25
N ARG A 272 -10.69 -10.70 -11.60
CA ARG A 272 -11.24 -10.62 -12.96
C ARG A 272 -10.24 -9.93 -13.91
N PRO A 273 -10.28 -10.25 -15.23
CA PRO A 273 -9.30 -9.78 -16.21
C PRO A 273 -9.11 -8.26 -16.25
N GLU A 274 -10.20 -7.50 -16.09
CA GLU A 274 -10.19 -6.03 -16.10
C GLU A 274 -9.33 -5.49 -14.94
N LEU A 275 -9.48 -6.08 -13.75
CA LEU A 275 -8.69 -5.71 -12.58
C LEU A 275 -7.22 -6.14 -12.71
N ALA A 276 -6.97 -7.33 -13.27
CA ALA A 276 -5.61 -7.76 -13.55
C ALA A 276 -4.91 -6.78 -14.49
N THR A 277 -5.60 -6.27 -15.51
CA THR A 277 -5.09 -5.24 -16.43
C THR A 277 -4.72 -3.95 -15.70
N ILE A 278 -5.54 -3.48 -14.74
CA ILE A 278 -5.27 -2.30 -13.93
C ILE A 278 -4.02 -2.56 -13.05
N LEU A 279 -4.05 -3.63 -12.25
CA LEU A 279 -3.03 -3.94 -11.25
C LEU A 279 -1.66 -4.33 -11.85
N GLN A 280 -1.63 -4.79 -13.08
CA GLN A 280 -0.40 -5.18 -13.80
C GLN A 280 0.01 -4.16 -14.89
N ASN A 281 -0.55 -2.95 -14.87
CA ASN A 281 -0.12 -1.90 -15.79
C ASN A 281 1.36 -1.56 -15.57
N ALA A 282 2.22 -2.07 -16.44
CA ALA A 282 3.67 -1.97 -16.31
C ALA A 282 4.19 -0.53 -16.35
N GLU A 283 3.50 0.39 -17.07
CA GLU A 283 3.91 1.79 -17.15
C GLU A 283 3.60 2.54 -15.85
N LEU A 284 2.45 2.28 -15.22
CA LEU A 284 2.12 2.83 -13.90
C LEU A 284 3.01 2.22 -12.80
N ILE A 285 3.27 0.92 -12.84
CA ILE A 285 4.22 0.27 -11.92
C ILE A 285 5.62 0.88 -12.07
N ALA A 286 6.09 1.13 -13.30
CA ALA A 286 7.38 1.77 -13.53
C ALA A 286 7.44 3.18 -12.93
N ILE A 287 6.36 3.95 -12.97
CA ILE A 287 6.25 5.25 -12.30
C ILE A 287 6.32 5.10 -10.77
N ASN A 288 5.62 4.12 -10.20
CA ASN A 288 5.66 3.83 -8.76
C ASN A 288 7.08 3.44 -8.31
N GLN A 289 7.71 2.54 -9.07
CA GLN A 289 9.01 1.91 -8.78
C GLN A 289 10.22 2.71 -9.31
N ASP A 290 10.01 3.96 -9.74
CA ASP A 290 11.09 4.79 -10.29
C ASP A 290 12.21 5.00 -9.28
N GLU A 291 13.46 4.85 -9.74
CA GLU A 291 14.67 4.85 -8.90
C GLU A 291 14.98 6.20 -8.25
N LEU A 292 14.42 7.31 -8.76
CA LEU A 292 14.57 8.61 -8.11
C LEU A 292 13.88 8.61 -6.73
N GLY A 293 12.85 7.78 -6.55
CA GLY A 293 12.17 7.55 -5.28
C GLY A 293 11.43 8.76 -4.73
N ILE A 294 11.05 9.70 -5.58
CA ILE A 294 10.29 10.89 -5.18
C ILE A 294 8.80 10.57 -5.22
N GLN A 295 8.08 10.88 -4.14
CA GLN A 295 6.62 10.88 -4.15
C GLN A 295 6.09 12.03 -5.01
N GLY A 296 5.04 11.78 -5.81
CA GLY A 296 4.34 12.83 -6.53
C GLY A 296 3.80 13.90 -5.59
N TYR A 297 3.88 15.15 -5.99
CA TYR A 297 3.42 16.32 -5.24
C TYR A 297 2.36 17.07 -6.02
N THR A 298 1.48 17.76 -5.30
CA THR A 298 0.41 18.56 -5.89
C THR A 298 0.97 19.85 -6.48
N LEU A 299 0.64 20.12 -7.75
CA LEU A 299 0.91 21.42 -8.37
C LEU A 299 -0.04 22.49 -7.80
N PRO A 300 0.36 23.78 -7.79
CA PRO A 300 -0.55 24.84 -7.42
C PRO A 300 -1.85 24.75 -8.25
N PRO A 301 -3.04 24.88 -7.62
CA PRO A 301 -4.29 24.76 -8.34
C PRO A 301 -4.40 25.89 -9.37
N MET A 302 -4.78 25.54 -10.59
CA MET A 302 -5.31 26.51 -11.55
C MET A 302 -6.61 27.08 -11.00
N SER A 303 -7.13 28.14 -11.60
CA SER A 303 -8.31 28.90 -11.14
C SER A 303 -9.58 28.08 -10.80
N ASN A 304 -9.60 26.80 -11.13
CA ASN A 304 -10.75 25.90 -11.01
C ASN A 304 -10.66 24.90 -9.82
N GLY A 305 -9.61 24.96 -8.98
CA GLY A 305 -9.41 24.01 -7.90
C GLY A 305 -9.07 22.59 -8.38
N ASP A 306 -8.39 22.45 -9.52
CA ASP A 306 -7.99 21.15 -10.07
C ASP A 306 -6.91 20.50 -9.23
N THR A 307 -7.02 19.18 -8.99
CA THR A 307 -5.96 18.38 -8.37
C THR A 307 -5.09 17.77 -9.46
N ILE A 308 -3.87 18.30 -9.61
CA ILE A 308 -2.85 17.80 -10.54
C ILE A 308 -1.61 17.43 -9.73
N LEU A 309 -1.14 16.19 -9.87
CA LEU A 309 0.13 15.76 -9.28
C LEU A 309 1.21 15.75 -10.36
N ALA A 310 2.42 16.13 -9.96
CA ALA A 310 3.63 15.95 -10.75
C ALA A 310 4.61 15.03 -9.99
N LYS A 311 5.23 14.09 -10.69
CA LYS A 311 6.25 13.19 -10.15
C LYS A 311 7.45 13.18 -11.09
N PRO A 312 8.58 13.78 -10.68
CA PRO A 312 9.83 13.67 -11.42
C PRO A 312 10.31 12.21 -11.47
N LEU A 313 10.85 11.81 -12.61
CA LEU A 313 11.38 10.47 -12.86
C LEU A 313 12.90 10.51 -13.08
N LYS A 314 13.58 9.41 -12.82
CA LYS A 314 15.04 9.24 -12.88
C LYS A 314 15.66 9.69 -14.20
N ASN A 315 14.96 9.46 -15.30
CA ASN A 315 15.44 9.76 -16.65
C ASN A 315 15.20 11.23 -17.09
N GLY A 316 14.69 12.08 -16.20
CA GLY A 316 14.36 13.48 -16.49
C GLY A 316 12.94 13.72 -17.00
N ASP A 317 12.15 12.67 -17.25
CA ASP A 317 10.73 12.80 -17.55
C ASP A 317 9.95 13.25 -16.29
N ILE A 318 8.72 13.71 -16.50
CA ILE A 318 7.77 13.97 -15.41
C ILE A 318 6.49 13.20 -15.70
N ALA A 319 6.01 12.45 -14.70
CA ALA A 319 4.65 11.91 -14.73
C ALA A 319 3.67 12.94 -14.15
N PHE A 320 2.52 13.13 -14.82
CA PHE A 320 1.44 13.99 -14.36
C PHE A 320 0.17 13.17 -14.17
N CYS A 321 -0.53 13.39 -13.07
CA CYS A 321 -1.86 12.82 -12.83
C CYS A 321 -2.88 13.95 -12.70
N LEU A 322 -3.86 13.96 -13.59
CA LEU A 322 -5.00 14.86 -13.58
C LEU A 322 -6.16 14.12 -12.92
N LEU A 323 -6.54 14.51 -11.70
CA LEU A 323 -7.58 13.85 -10.89
C LEU A 323 -8.87 14.66 -10.93
N ASN A 324 -9.94 14.05 -11.40
CA ASN A 324 -11.30 14.57 -11.29
C ASN A 324 -12.05 13.85 -10.16
N GLU A 325 -12.23 14.53 -9.04
CA GLU A 325 -12.90 14.00 -7.86
C GLU A 325 -14.44 14.18 -7.91
N GLY A 326 -14.93 15.01 -8.84
CA GLY A 326 -16.33 15.42 -8.92
C GLY A 326 -17.19 14.52 -9.81
N ASP A 327 -18.50 14.76 -9.77
CA ASP A 327 -19.55 13.96 -10.42
C ASP A 327 -19.83 14.33 -11.88
N SER A 328 -19.04 15.23 -12.47
CA SER A 328 -19.20 15.65 -13.87
C SER A 328 -17.86 15.71 -14.59
N PRO A 329 -17.85 15.49 -15.93
CA PRO A 329 -16.62 15.60 -16.71
C PRO A 329 -15.98 16.99 -16.57
N LYS A 330 -14.67 17.03 -16.43
CA LYS A 330 -13.91 18.25 -16.18
C LYS A 330 -12.79 18.43 -17.20
N LYS A 331 -12.74 19.61 -17.84
CA LYS A 331 -11.61 20.01 -18.66
C LYS A 331 -10.50 20.54 -17.76
N MET A 332 -9.40 19.81 -17.67
CA MET A 332 -8.24 20.16 -16.87
C MET A 332 -7.08 20.63 -17.77
N ILE A 333 -6.35 21.63 -17.31
CA ILE A 333 -5.25 22.26 -18.06
C ILE A 333 -3.94 22.04 -17.34
N LEU A 334 -2.94 21.55 -18.06
CA LEU A 334 -1.56 21.41 -17.59
C LEU A 334 -0.67 22.38 -18.40
N SER A 335 -0.05 23.33 -17.72
CA SER A 335 0.93 24.27 -18.31
C SER A 335 2.35 23.86 -17.92
N TRP A 336 3.30 23.94 -18.86
CA TRP A 336 4.70 23.58 -18.62
C TRP A 336 5.37 24.44 -17.55
N GLN A 337 4.91 25.68 -17.35
CA GLN A 337 5.43 26.58 -16.32
C GLN A 337 5.33 26.02 -14.90
N TYR A 338 4.29 25.21 -14.61
CA TYR A 338 4.13 24.57 -13.29
C TYR A 338 5.18 23.50 -12.99
N CYS A 339 5.89 23.05 -14.02
CA CYS A 339 6.92 22.01 -13.92
C CYS A 339 8.33 22.60 -13.99
N GLY A 340 8.46 23.93 -14.07
CA GLY A 340 9.73 24.62 -14.27
C GLY A 340 10.28 24.51 -15.70
N TRP A 341 9.43 24.19 -16.67
CA TRP A 341 9.77 24.16 -18.09
C TRP A 341 9.36 25.47 -18.77
N GLU A 342 10.05 25.81 -19.89
CA GLU A 342 9.70 26.96 -20.66
C GLU A 342 8.42 26.74 -21.47
N MET A 343 7.64 27.80 -21.69
CA MET A 343 6.40 27.70 -22.49
C MET A 343 6.66 27.24 -23.92
N THR A 344 7.87 27.49 -24.43
CA THR A 344 8.30 27.11 -25.79
C THR A 344 8.87 25.72 -25.89
N ASP A 345 9.04 25.03 -24.77
CA ASP A 345 9.53 23.64 -24.78
C ASP A 345 8.56 22.72 -25.52
N ARG A 346 9.13 21.85 -26.35
CA ARG A 346 8.40 20.77 -26.99
C ARG A 346 8.40 19.56 -26.04
N VAL A 347 7.23 19.03 -25.78
CA VAL A 347 7.04 17.92 -24.83
C VAL A 347 6.25 16.83 -25.52
N ARG A 348 6.80 15.62 -25.53
CA ARG A 348 6.10 14.42 -25.98
C ARG A 348 5.33 13.84 -24.81
N LEU A 349 4.06 13.53 -25.04
CA LEU A 349 3.16 12.93 -24.05
C LEU A 349 2.80 11.50 -24.42
N ARG A 350 2.77 10.64 -23.39
CA ARG A 350 2.19 9.30 -23.44
C ARG A 350 1.14 9.13 -22.34
N ASP A 351 -0.06 8.76 -22.71
CA ASP A 351 -1.10 8.33 -21.79
C ASP A 351 -0.74 6.91 -21.32
N VAL A 352 -0.31 6.77 -20.06
CA VAL A 352 0.21 5.49 -19.53
C VAL A 352 -0.90 4.58 -19.01
N VAL A 353 -2.11 5.11 -18.81
CA VAL A 353 -3.29 4.30 -18.46
C VAL A 353 -3.81 3.58 -19.69
N ASN A 354 -3.90 4.29 -20.82
CA ASN A 354 -4.42 3.78 -22.08
C ASN A 354 -3.32 3.31 -23.06
N HIS A 355 -2.05 3.32 -22.66
CA HIS A 355 -0.91 2.91 -23.47
C HIS A 355 -0.83 3.62 -24.84
N THR A 356 -1.20 4.92 -24.89
CA THR A 356 -1.35 5.68 -26.14
C THR A 356 -0.37 6.85 -26.22
N ASP A 357 0.36 6.94 -27.35
CA ASP A 357 1.18 8.11 -27.65
C ASP A 357 0.28 9.27 -28.09
N MET A 358 0.37 10.37 -27.36
CA MET A 358 -0.47 11.55 -27.57
C MET A 358 0.15 12.57 -28.55
N GLY A 359 1.43 12.38 -28.93
CA GLY A 359 2.17 13.32 -29.78
C GLY A 359 2.90 14.41 -28.99
N GLU A 360 3.21 15.53 -29.67
CA GLU A 360 4.01 16.62 -29.14
C GLU A 360 3.18 17.85 -28.87
N TYR A 361 3.48 18.53 -27.78
CA TYR A 361 2.77 19.71 -27.30
C TYR A 361 3.74 20.86 -26.99
N VAL A 362 3.30 22.08 -27.21
CA VAL A 362 3.98 23.33 -26.85
C VAL A 362 3.02 24.11 -25.95
N HIS A 363 3.55 24.89 -25.02
CA HIS A 363 2.80 25.70 -24.04
C HIS A 363 2.08 24.89 -22.92
N GLY A 364 1.70 23.65 -23.16
CA GLY A 364 0.91 22.83 -22.26
C GLY A 364 -0.09 21.97 -23.02
N MET A 365 -1.00 21.35 -22.26
CA MET A 365 -2.07 20.53 -22.82
C MET A 365 -3.36 20.68 -22.02
N TYR A 366 -4.47 20.25 -22.57
CA TYR A 366 -5.69 20.02 -21.81
C TYR A 366 -6.21 18.61 -22.06
N ALA A 367 -6.88 18.05 -21.05
CA ALA A 367 -7.59 16.80 -21.17
C ALA A 367 -8.99 16.91 -20.57
N LEU A 368 -9.94 16.22 -21.17
CA LEU A 368 -11.21 15.93 -20.52
C LEU A 368 -10.97 14.73 -19.58
N VAL A 369 -11.34 14.90 -18.32
CA VAL A 369 -11.24 13.86 -17.29
C VAL A 369 -12.65 13.53 -16.82
N GLU A 370 -13.03 12.27 -16.98
CA GLU A 370 -14.36 11.79 -16.60
C GLU A 370 -14.58 11.88 -15.07
N PRO A 371 -15.83 11.84 -14.60
CA PRO A 371 -16.12 11.81 -13.16
C PRO A 371 -15.39 10.68 -12.45
N HIS A 372 -14.95 10.89 -11.22
CA HIS A 372 -14.26 9.92 -10.37
C HIS A 372 -13.14 9.17 -11.11
N SER A 373 -12.28 9.94 -11.78
CA SER A 373 -11.31 9.41 -12.72
C SER A 373 -9.96 10.12 -12.60
N ALA A 374 -8.92 9.44 -13.03
CA ALA A 374 -7.58 10.01 -13.19
C ALA A 374 -7.02 9.70 -14.58
N ARG A 375 -6.35 10.71 -15.18
CA ARG A 375 -5.53 10.49 -16.37
C ARG A 375 -4.07 10.69 -16.01
N VAL A 376 -3.23 9.74 -16.39
CA VAL A 376 -1.80 9.81 -16.11
C VAL A 376 -1.02 9.91 -17.40
N PHE A 377 -0.19 10.94 -17.49
CA PHE A 377 0.66 11.21 -18.65
C PHE A 377 2.13 11.18 -18.24
N ARG A 378 2.96 10.47 -19.00
CA ARG A 378 4.40 10.61 -18.94
C ARG A 378 4.82 11.65 -19.98
N ALA A 379 5.52 12.68 -19.52
CA ALA A 379 5.97 13.81 -20.32
C ALA A 379 7.48 13.79 -20.47
N THR A 380 7.95 13.76 -21.71
CA THR A 380 9.37 13.81 -22.07
C THR A 380 9.67 15.13 -22.76
N ARG A 381 10.56 15.95 -22.20
CA ARG A 381 11.06 17.18 -22.83
C ARG A 381 12.01 16.82 -23.97
N LEU A 382 11.83 17.44 -25.15
CA LEU A 382 12.56 17.15 -26.38
C LEU A 382 13.71 18.12 -26.62
#